data_ca4e8d66ba461eba8a2f488abc44cf6e
#
_entry.id   ca4e8d66ba461eba8a2f488abc44cf6e
#
_cell.length_a   1.000
_cell.length_b   1.000
_cell.length_c   1.000
_cell.angle_alpha   90.00
_cell.angle_beta   90.00
_cell.angle_gamma   90.00
#
_symmetry.space_group_name_H-M   'P 1'
#
loop_
_entity.id
_entity.type
_entity.pdbx_description
1 polymer ?
#
loop_
_entity_poly.entity_id
_entity_poly.type
_entity_poly.pdbx_seq_one_letter_code
_entity_poly.pdbx_strand_id
1 'polypeptide(L)'
;SSDLFVQWLLARYVTALSGVAVWPFRRTAAAEQGAAQRRKQALAQALTWVATALVSVVVAAMVAIRLGVPLSTVVPPATIAGVAIGFGAQRVVQDVLSGFFLLAERQLNVGDVVRISSPGTTGGVTGKVEEVTLRVTRLRTVKGEVVFIPNGEIRQVTNLSVEWARLVVDVPLRPGSDVAAAMACLREVAEAMAADEAWRDVLLEGPEVLGVEALELGVARVRVAARVRAADQWNAGRELRLRISSALAEAGIATAVPVMMPGGVE
;
A
#
# COMPACT_ATOMS: atom_id res chain seq x y z
N SER A 1 41.58 13.86 36.38
CA SER A 1 41.60 13.44 34.96
C SER A 1 40.23 13.64 34.25
N SER A 2 39.14 13.82 35.00
CA SER A 2 37.79 14.08 34.41
C SER A 2 37.66 15.47 33.82
N ASP A 3 38.35 16.48 34.39
CA ASP A 3 38.28 17.87 33.93
C ASP A 3 38.97 18.07 32.55
N LEU A 4 40.05 17.36 32.31
CA LEU A 4 40.73 17.41 31.00
C LEU A 4 39.88 16.81 29.87
N PHE A 5 39.11 15.77 30.15
CA PHE A 5 38.20 15.18 29.19
C PHE A 5 37.03 16.14 28.86
N VAL A 6 36.48 16.80 29.87
CA VAL A 6 35.41 17.80 29.69
C VAL A 6 35.94 19.02 28.93
N GLN A 7 37.12 19.52 29.27
CA GLN A 7 37.76 20.64 28.55
C GLN A 7 38.09 20.25 27.09
N TRP A 8 38.55 19.03 26.84
CA TRP A 8 38.77 18.53 25.48
C TRP A 8 37.47 18.41 24.69
N LEU A 9 36.39 17.90 25.35
CA LEU A 9 35.06 17.76 24.75
C LEU A 9 34.44 19.13 24.43
N LEU A 10 34.56 20.09 25.36
CA LEU A 10 34.10 21.47 25.16
C LEU A 10 34.90 22.19 24.05
N ALA A 11 36.22 22.05 24.02
CA ALA A 11 37.05 22.62 22.98
C ALA A 11 36.72 22.03 21.59
N ARG A 12 36.49 20.72 21.51
CA ARG A 12 36.09 20.03 20.28
C ARG A 12 34.67 20.39 19.85
N TYR A 13 33.78 20.66 20.83
CA TYR A 13 32.42 21.10 20.58
C TYR A 13 32.37 22.55 20.09
N VAL A 14 33.14 23.45 20.70
CA VAL A 14 33.27 24.85 20.23
C VAL A 14 33.87 24.92 18.84
N THR A 15 34.87 24.09 18.52
CA THR A 15 35.43 24.01 17.17
C THR A 15 34.44 23.40 16.16
N ALA A 16 33.61 22.43 16.56
CA ALA A 16 32.55 21.88 15.72
C ALA A 16 31.44 22.92 15.47
N LEU A 17 31.03 23.70 16.51
CA LEU A 17 30.06 24.77 16.37
C LEU A 17 30.59 25.94 15.52
N SER A 18 31.85 26.32 15.69
CA SER A 18 32.46 27.37 14.87
C SER A 18 32.61 26.94 13.39
N GLY A 19 32.85 25.67 13.12
CA GLY A 19 32.83 25.12 11.75
C GLY A 19 31.44 25.08 11.11
N VAL A 20 30.38 24.94 11.93
CA VAL A 20 28.98 24.95 11.48
C VAL A 20 28.43 26.38 11.32
N ALA A 21 28.87 27.30 12.19
CA ALA A 21 28.38 28.69 12.20
C ALA A 21 28.98 29.57 11.09
N VAL A 22 30.06 29.16 10.45
CA VAL A 22 30.77 29.94 9.44
C VAL A 22 30.69 29.29 8.06
N TRP A 23 29.54 28.75 7.68
CA TRP A 23 29.34 28.47 6.27
C TRP A 23 28.55 29.63 5.65
N PRO A 24 29.22 30.61 5.01
CA PRO A 24 28.54 31.58 4.20
C PRO A 24 27.86 30.82 3.06
N PHE A 25 26.69 31.29 2.66
CA PHE A 25 26.03 30.96 1.41
C PHE A 25 27.03 31.17 0.23
N ARG A 26 27.96 30.24 0.03
CA ARG A 26 28.68 30.17 -1.23
C ARG A 26 27.72 29.63 -2.28
N ARG A 27 27.07 30.52 -2.96
CA ARG A 27 26.52 30.28 -4.29
C ARG A 27 27.71 29.93 -5.21
N THR A 28 28.18 28.71 -5.15
CA THR A 28 29.04 28.19 -6.20
C THR A 28 28.15 27.73 -7.32
N ALA A 29 28.29 28.40 -8.45
CA ALA A 29 27.80 27.99 -9.74
C ALA A 29 28.32 26.58 -10.06
N ALA A 30 27.46 25.58 -9.87
CA ALA A 30 27.57 24.25 -10.45
C ALA A 30 26.16 23.84 -10.85
N ALA A 31 25.75 24.31 -12.01
CA ALA A 31 24.41 24.14 -12.58
C ALA A 31 24.12 22.67 -13.05
N GLU A 32 24.98 21.71 -12.74
CA GLU A 32 24.86 20.32 -13.23
C GLU A 32 24.94 19.23 -12.14
N GLN A 33 24.93 19.59 -10.88
CA GLN A 33 24.73 18.55 -9.86
C GLN A 33 23.27 18.15 -9.85
N GLY A 34 22.99 16.94 -10.34
CA GLY A 34 21.63 16.42 -10.51
C GLY A 34 20.79 16.55 -9.24
N ALA A 35 19.48 16.69 -9.37
CA ALA A 35 18.52 16.87 -8.27
C ALA A 35 18.69 15.85 -7.13
N ALA A 36 19.18 14.65 -7.44
CA ALA A 36 19.49 13.60 -6.48
C ALA A 36 20.65 13.97 -5.53
N GLN A 37 21.69 14.67 -6.03
CA GLN A 37 22.83 15.10 -5.22
C GLN A 37 22.43 16.20 -4.24
N ARG A 38 21.63 17.16 -4.67
CA ARG A 38 21.10 18.24 -3.81
C ARG A 38 20.21 17.66 -2.70
N ARG A 39 19.39 16.66 -3.02
CA ARG A 39 18.53 15.98 -2.04
C ARG A 39 19.35 15.23 -0.97
N LYS A 40 20.40 14.51 -1.38
CA LYS A 40 21.32 13.82 -0.46
C LYS A 40 22.02 14.82 0.46
N GLN A 41 22.49 15.93 -0.07
CA GLN A 41 23.15 16.98 0.73
C GLN A 41 22.19 17.63 1.74
N ALA A 42 20.97 17.96 1.32
CA ALA A 42 19.94 18.52 2.20
C ALA A 42 19.58 17.56 3.34
N LEU A 43 19.44 16.25 3.06
CA LEU A 43 19.18 15.24 4.06
C LEU A 43 20.35 15.08 5.04
N ALA A 44 21.59 15.01 4.53
CA ALA A 44 22.79 14.93 5.37
C ALA A 44 22.92 16.16 6.28
N GLN A 45 22.64 17.36 5.76
CA GLN A 45 22.67 18.58 6.53
C GLN A 45 21.57 18.59 7.63
N ALA A 46 20.32 18.19 7.30
CA ALA A 46 19.26 18.10 8.28
C ALA A 46 19.60 17.12 9.42
N LEU A 47 20.14 15.92 9.08
CA LEU A 47 20.58 14.94 10.07
C LEU A 47 21.71 15.50 10.95
N THR A 48 22.67 16.22 10.38
CA THR A 48 23.75 16.88 11.14
C THR A 48 23.20 17.91 12.12
N TRP A 49 22.24 18.73 11.68
CA TRP A 49 21.58 19.71 12.56
C TRP A 49 20.86 19.04 13.74
N VAL A 50 20.10 18.00 13.48
CA VAL A 50 19.38 17.24 14.54
C VAL A 50 20.38 16.59 15.51
N ALA A 51 21.42 15.95 15.01
CA ALA A 51 22.46 15.32 15.82
C ALA A 51 23.20 16.38 16.68
N THR A 52 23.55 17.51 16.08
CA THR A 52 24.22 18.62 16.79
C THR A 52 23.33 19.20 17.89
N ALA A 53 22.04 19.41 17.60
CA ALA A 53 21.09 19.90 18.58
C ALA A 53 20.96 18.94 19.78
N LEU A 54 20.86 17.62 19.52
CA LEU A 54 20.76 16.60 20.57
C LEU A 54 22.02 16.60 21.45
N VAL A 55 23.20 16.59 20.82
CA VAL A 55 24.48 16.64 21.55
C VAL A 55 24.59 17.92 22.36
N SER A 56 24.13 19.08 21.82
CA SER A 56 24.14 20.36 22.52
C SER A 56 23.33 20.31 23.81
N VAL A 57 22.13 19.72 23.75
CA VAL A 57 21.25 19.58 24.93
C VAL A 57 21.91 18.71 26.00
N VAL A 58 22.52 17.58 25.60
CA VAL A 58 23.21 16.68 26.53
C VAL A 58 24.40 17.39 27.18
N VAL A 59 25.23 18.09 26.39
CA VAL A 59 26.38 18.83 26.90
C VAL A 59 25.95 19.94 27.82
N ALA A 60 24.91 20.71 27.49
CA ALA A 60 24.37 21.77 28.34
C ALA A 60 23.87 21.22 29.69
N ALA A 61 23.18 20.09 29.69
CA ALA A 61 22.73 19.39 30.88
C ALA A 61 23.92 18.94 31.74
N MET A 62 24.97 18.35 31.14
CA MET A 62 26.18 17.94 31.85
C MET A 62 26.92 19.13 32.47
N VAL A 63 27.05 20.26 31.77
CA VAL A 63 27.66 21.48 32.28
C VAL A 63 26.87 22.03 33.43
N ALA A 64 25.53 22.11 33.33
CA ALA A 64 24.67 22.57 34.42
C ALA A 64 24.87 21.75 35.71
N ILE A 65 24.90 20.41 35.59
CA ILE A 65 25.15 19.51 36.71
C ILE A 65 26.54 19.78 37.33
N ARG A 66 27.59 20.01 36.51
CA ARG A 66 28.94 20.34 37.00
C ARG A 66 29.02 21.68 37.70
N LEU A 67 28.17 22.63 37.32
CA LEU A 67 28.05 23.94 37.99
C LEU A 67 27.21 23.89 39.29
N GLY A 68 26.80 22.71 39.75
CA GLY A 68 26.08 22.49 40.98
C GLY A 68 24.54 22.60 40.85
N VAL A 69 24.01 22.65 39.64
CA VAL A 69 22.56 22.59 39.43
C VAL A 69 22.07 21.19 39.82
N PRO A 70 21.12 21.09 40.76
CA PRO A 70 20.63 19.80 41.22
C PRO A 70 19.88 19.06 40.09
N LEU A 71 20.06 17.75 40.01
CA LEU A 71 19.41 16.89 39.02
C LEU A 71 17.88 17.03 39.01
N SER A 72 17.30 17.28 40.16
CA SER A 72 15.86 17.56 40.35
C SER A 72 15.35 18.74 39.52
N THR A 73 16.21 19.68 39.15
CA THR A 73 15.87 20.82 38.30
C THR A 73 15.97 20.50 36.80
N VAL A 74 16.89 19.59 36.41
CA VAL A 74 17.18 19.27 35.01
C VAL A 74 16.28 18.13 34.50
N VAL A 75 15.99 17.14 35.34
CA VAL A 75 15.24 15.92 34.93
C VAL A 75 13.80 16.25 34.52
N PRO A 76 12.98 17.02 35.21
CA PRO A 76 11.59 17.25 34.84
C PRO A 76 11.42 17.90 33.46
N PRO A 77 12.12 18.99 33.11
CA PRO A 77 12.04 19.59 31.78
C PRO A 77 12.53 18.63 30.69
N ALA A 78 13.62 17.88 30.95
CA ALA A 78 14.15 16.92 30.01
C ALA A 78 13.16 15.78 29.74
N THR A 79 12.45 15.31 30.77
CA THR A 79 11.42 14.28 30.64
C THR A 79 10.25 14.79 29.78
N ILE A 80 9.76 16.00 30.04
CA ILE A 80 8.67 16.62 29.26
C ILE A 80 9.09 16.76 27.80
N ALA A 81 10.31 17.26 27.55
CA ALA A 81 10.85 17.38 26.19
C ALA A 81 10.98 16.01 25.50
N GLY A 82 11.45 14.99 26.22
CA GLY A 82 11.56 13.62 25.71
C GLY A 82 10.21 13.04 25.31
N VAL A 83 9.19 13.23 26.14
CA VAL A 83 7.80 12.79 25.84
C VAL A 83 7.26 13.54 24.62
N ALA A 84 7.45 14.86 24.54
CA ALA A 84 7.00 15.65 23.38
C ALA A 84 7.67 15.21 22.08
N ILE A 85 8.98 14.94 22.09
CA ILE A 85 9.72 14.40 20.94
C ILE A 85 9.21 13.00 20.59
N GLY A 86 8.96 12.14 21.59
CA GLY A 86 8.41 10.80 21.40
C GLY A 86 7.06 10.82 20.68
N PHE A 87 6.13 11.67 21.12
CA PHE A 87 4.84 11.84 20.43
C PHE A 87 5.02 12.41 19.01
N GLY A 88 5.96 13.35 18.83
CA GLY A 88 6.28 13.89 17.50
C GLY A 88 6.84 12.85 16.53
N ALA A 89 7.61 11.86 17.02
CA ALA A 89 8.23 10.82 16.24
C ALA A 89 7.35 9.55 16.08
N GLN A 90 6.26 9.43 16.82
CA GLN A 90 5.43 8.23 16.92
C GLN A 90 5.03 7.66 15.55
N ARG A 91 4.59 8.51 14.61
CA ARG A 91 4.19 8.07 13.26
C ARG A 91 5.35 7.47 12.47
N VAL A 92 6.53 8.06 12.59
CA VAL A 92 7.73 7.55 11.88
C VAL A 92 8.11 6.16 12.40
N VAL A 93 8.07 5.97 13.73
CA VAL A 93 8.33 4.67 14.36
C VAL A 93 7.29 3.65 13.93
N GLN A 94 6.01 4.03 13.90
CA GLN A 94 4.91 3.18 13.44
C GLN A 94 5.12 2.76 11.97
N ASP A 95 5.46 3.72 11.07
CA ASP A 95 5.71 3.42 9.66
C ASP A 95 6.82 2.39 9.49
N VAL A 96 7.94 2.58 10.20
CA VAL A 96 9.12 1.71 10.10
C VAL A 96 8.83 0.31 10.64
N LEU A 97 8.18 0.20 11.80
CA LEU A 97 7.79 -1.10 12.37
C LEU A 97 6.80 -1.84 11.48
N SER A 98 5.77 -1.15 10.99
CA SER A 98 4.80 -1.74 10.07
C SER A 98 5.47 -2.21 8.78
N GLY A 99 6.37 -1.39 8.19
CA GLY A 99 7.12 -1.76 6.99
C GLY A 99 8.04 -2.96 7.21
N PHE A 100 8.67 -3.05 8.37
CA PHE A 100 9.48 -4.21 8.75
C PHE A 100 8.64 -5.50 8.75
N PHE A 101 7.47 -5.49 9.40
CA PHE A 101 6.59 -6.66 9.44
C PHE A 101 6.01 -7.00 8.06
N LEU A 102 5.60 -6.02 7.27
CA LEU A 102 5.14 -6.25 5.89
C LEU A 102 6.17 -7.01 5.04
N LEU A 103 7.45 -6.64 5.18
CA LEU A 103 8.55 -7.29 4.46
C LEU A 103 8.92 -8.65 5.08
N ALA A 104 9.01 -8.74 6.41
CA ALA A 104 9.40 -9.96 7.12
C ALA A 104 8.38 -11.09 6.91
N GLU A 105 7.09 -10.77 6.93
CA GLU A 105 5.99 -11.71 6.75
C GLU A 105 5.62 -11.94 5.27
N ARG A 106 6.27 -11.21 4.34
CA ARG A 106 6.00 -11.30 2.89
C ARG A 106 4.53 -11.14 2.54
N GLN A 107 3.81 -10.25 3.24
CA GLN A 107 2.39 -9.99 2.99
C GLN A 107 2.13 -9.47 1.57
N LEU A 108 3.12 -8.77 0.99
CA LEU A 108 3.11 -8.27 -0.38
C LEU A 108 4.53 -8.24 -0.95
N ASN A 109 4.65 -8.45 -2.27
CA ASN A 109 5.92 -8.39 -2.98
C ASN A 109 5.83 -7.37 -4.12
N VAL A 110 6.98 -6.90 -4.59
CA VAL A 110 7.03 -6.07 -5.79
C VAL A 110 6.51 -6.86 -6.98
N GLY A 111 5.56 -6.29 -7.69
CA GLY A 111 4.87 -6.93 -8.81
C GLY A 111 3.48 -7.45 -8.49
N ASP A 112 3.14 -7.68 -7.21
CA ASP A 112 1.81 -8.12 -6.80
C ASP A 112 0.76 -7.04 -7.07
N VAL A 113 -0.45 -7.46 -7.42
CA VAL A 113 -1.63 -6.60 -7.41
C VAL A 113 -2.28 -6.76 -6.04
N VAL A 114 -2.36 -5.66 -5.32
CA VAL A 114 -2.91 -5.64 -3.96
C VAL A 114 -4.01 -4.58 -3.83
N ARG A 115 -4.92 -4.80 -2.89
CA ARG A 115 -5.83 -3.78 -2.40
C ARG A 115 -5.43 -3.42 -0.98
N ILE A 116 -5.09 -2.16 -0.75
CA ILE A 116 -4.69 -1.65 0.56
C ILE A 116 -5.78 -0.73 1.08
N SER A 117 -6.26 -1.02 2.29
CA SER A 117 -7.17 -0.16 3.03
C SER A 117 -6.38 0.71 4.00
N SER A 118 -6.64 2.03 3.96
CA SER A 118 -6.09 3.01 4.87
C SER A 118 -7.18 3.95 5.38
N PRO A 119 -6.98 4.66 6.51
CA PRO A 119 -7.95 5.59 7.05
C PRO A 119 -8.35 6.65 6.02
N GLY A 120 -9.65 6.87 5.86
CA GLY A 120 -10.19 7.88 4.92
C GLY A 120 -10.38 7.40 3.49
N THR A 121 -10.05 6.14 3.15
CA THR A 121 -10.33 5.57 1.82
C THR A 121 -11.48 4.57 1.89
N THR A 122 -12.61 4.92 1.28
CA THR A 122 -13.74 3.98 1.13
C THR A 122 -13.37 2.93 0.07
N GLY A 123 -13.35 1.63 0.46
CA GLY A 123 -13.03 0.53 -0.45
C GLY A 123 -11.54 0.26 -0.71
N GLY A 124 -10.64 1.10 -0.19
CA GLY A 124 -9.20 0.93 -0.34
C GLY A 124 -8.66 1.28 -1.73
N VAL A 125 -7.33 1.29 -1.86
CA VAL A 125 -6.62 1.54 -3.13
C VAL A 125 -6.16 0.21 -3.72
N THR A 126 -6.54 -0.08 -4.96
CA THR A 126 -6.09 -1.26 -5.70
C THR A 126 -5.02 -0.86 -6.71
N GLY A 127 -3.89 -1.55 -6.70
CA GLY A 127 -2.79 -1.28 -7.63
C GLY A 127 -1.72 -2.34 -7.60
N LYS A 128 -0.80 -2.25 -8.57
CA LYS A 128 0.40 -3.08 -8.63
C LYS A 128 1.47 -2.47 -7.72
N VAL A 129 2.08 -3.29 -6.87
CA VAL A 129 3.19 -2.88 -6.02
C VAL A 129 4.42 -2.61 -6.88
N GLU A 130 4.92 -1.38 -6.87
CA GLU A 130 6.16 -0.99 -7.55
C GLU A 130 7.37 -1.03 -6.63
N GLU A 131 7.16 -0.64 -5.38
CA GLU A 131 8.24 -0.54 -4.40
C GLU A 131 7.69 -0.67 -2.98
N VAL A 132 8.43 -1.35 -2.13
CA VAL A 132 8.17 -1.44 -0.69
C VAL A 132 9.44 -1.04 0.04
N THR A 133 9.36 0.05 0.78
CA THR A 133 10.43 0.48 1.67
C THR A 133 10.02 0.26 3.13
N LEU A 134 10.90 0.48 4.09
CA LEU A 134 10.54 0.40 5.51
C LEU A 134 9.48 1.42 5.91
N ARG A 135 9.36 2.55 5.20
CA ARG A 135 8.42 3.61 5.58
C ARG A 135 7.19 3.70 4.69
N VAL A 136 7.33 3.42 3.40
CA VAL A 136 6.32 3.70 2.39
C VAL A 136 6.19 2.54 1.43
N THR A 137 4.98 2.15 1.11
CA THR A 137 4.62 1.26 0.00
C THR A 137 4.12 2.11 -1.17
N ARG A 138 4.63 1.85 -2.38
CA ARG A 138 4.27 2.54 -3.61
C ARG A 138 3.48 1.61 -4.52
N LEU A 139 2.28 2.05 -4.89
CA LEU A 139 1.38 1.33 -5.79
C LEU A 139 1.17 2.11 -7.08
N ARG A 140 0.99 1.39 -8.19
CA ARG A 140 0.49 1.95 -9.45
C ARG A 140 -0.91 1.42 -9.72
N THR A 141 -1.88 2.32 -9.80
CA THR A 141 -3.27 1.97 -10.12
C THR A 141 -3.42 1.60 -11.59
N VAL A 142 -4.55 0.98 -11.96
CA VAL A 142 -4.88 0.67 -13.36
C VAL A 142 -5.02 1.92 -14.23
N LYS A 143 -5.25 3.10 -13.63
CA LYS A 143 -5.28 4.39 -14.33
C LYS A 143 -3.88 4.99 -14.55
N GLY A 144 -2.81 4.31 -14.04
CA GLY A 144 -1.43 4.78 -14.14
C GLY A 144 -0.99 5.72 -13.01
N GLU A 145 -1.88 6.05 -12.08
CA GLU A 145 -1.58 6.91 -10.93
C GLU A 145 -0.62 6.19 -9.97
N VAL A 146 0.33 6.91 -9.42
CA VAL A 146 1.24 6.40 -8.39
C VAL A 146 0.77 6.87 -7.03
N VAL A 147 0.43 5.93 -6.17
CA VAL A 147 -0.04 6.18 -4.81
C VAL A 147 1.04 5.79 -3.82
N PHE A 148 1.38 6.71 -2.91
CA PHE A 148 2.33 6.51 -1.83
C PHE A 148 1.55 6.34 -0.52
N ILE A 149 1.70 5.19 0.11
CA ILE A 149 0.99 4.86 1.36
C ILE A 149 2.03 4.69 2.46
N PRO A 150 2.01 5.52 3.53
CA PRO A 150 2.82 5.28 4.72
C PRO A 150 2.47 3.92 5.31
N ASN A 151 3.47 3.11 5.64
CA ASN A 151 3.22 1.73 6.07
C ASN A 151 2.42 1.67 7.38
N GLY A 152 2.60 2.66 8.27
CA GLY A 152 1.83 2.76 9.51
C GLY A 152 0.34 3.08 9.33
N GLU A 153 -0.08 3.49 8.13
CA GLU A 153 -1.47 3.74 7.78
C GLU A 153 -2.14 2.53 7.11
N ILE A 154 -1.38 1.48 6.80
CA ILE A 154 -1.91 0.25 6.22
C ILE A 154 -2.63 -0.54 7.31
N ARG A 155 -3.95 -0.66 7.20
CA ARG A 155 -4.79 -1.42 8.14
C ARG A 155 -5.04 -2.84 7.67
N GLN A 156 -5.18 -3.02 6.36
CA GLN A 156 -5.47 -4.30 5.75
C GLN A 156 -4.81 -4.36 4.37
N VAL A 157 -4.16 -5.48 4.10
CA VAL A 157 -3.65 -5.85 2.78
C VAL A 157 -4.48 -7.01 2.26
N THR A 158 -5.09 -6.85 1.08
CA THR A 158 -5.70 -7.94 0.32
C THR A 158 -4.81 -8.19 -0.88
N ASN A 159 -4.05 -9.28 -0.87
CA ASN A 159 -3.24 -9.66 -2.01
C ASN A 159 -4.11 -10.40 -3.04
N LEU A 160 -4.13 -9.88 -4.28
CA LEU A 160 -4.93 -10.41 -5.39
C LEU A 160 -4.07 -11.21 -6.37
N SER A 161 -2.77 -11.42 -6.07
CA SER A 161 -1.82 -12.09 -6.97
C SER A 161 -1.21 -13.36 -6.39
N VAL A 162 -1.59 -13.75 -5.17
CA VAL A 162 -1.02 -14.94 -4.52
C VAL A 162 -1.76 -16.18 -4.98
N GLU A 163 -0.97 -17.18 -5.45
CA GLU A 163 -1.37 -18.54 -5.82
C GLU A 163 -2.53 -18.59 -6.81
N TRP A 164 -3.77 -18.50 -6.35
CA TRP A 164 -4.96 -18.64 -7.17
C TRP A 164 -6.02 -17.59 -6.82
N ALA A 165 -6.90 -17.36 -7.78
CA ALA A 165 -8.05 -16.50 -7.60
C ALA A 165 -9.34 -17.25 -7.96
N ARG A 166 -10.42 -17.00 -7.24
CA ARG A 166 -11.74 -17.46 -7.62
C ARG A 166 -12.38 -16.42 -8.54
N LEU A 167 -12.52 -16.78 -9.81
CA LEU A 167 -13.27 -16.01 -10.76
C LEU A 167 -14.77 -16.30 -10.53
N VAL A 168 -15.56 -15.25 -10.36
CA VAL A 168 -17.03 -15.32 -10.22
C VAL A 168 -17.66 -14.43 -11.27
N VAL A 169 -18.60 -14.98 -12.02
CA VAL A 169 -19.42 -14.25 -12.99
C VAL A 169 -20.87 -14.49 -12.66
N ASP A 170 -21.57 -13.42 -12.27
CA ASP A 170 -23.00 -13.42 -12.00
C ASP A 170 -23.73 -12.97 -13.27
N VAL A 171 -24.59 -13.84 -13.79
CA VAL A 171 -25.36 -13.61 -15.02
C VAL A 171 -26.80 -13.30 -14.64
N PRO A 172 -27.24 -12.03 -14.74
CA PRO A 172 -28.61 -11.66 -14.44
C PRO A 172 -29.51 -12.01 -15.63
N LEU A 173 -30.50 -12.86 -15.43
CA LEU A 173 -31.49 -13.23 -16.43
C LEU A 173 -32.72 -12.31 -16.34
N ARG A 174 -33.31 -11.95 -17.48
CA ARG A 174 -34.54 -11.16 -17.51
C ARG A 174 -35.69 -11.93 -16.84
N PRO A 175 -36.59 -11.25 -16.12
CA PRO A 175 -37.80 -11.86 -15.58
C PRO A 175 -38.59 -12.63 -16.67
N GLY A 176 -38.95 -13.87 -16.37
CA GLY A 176 -39.66 -14.74 -17.31
C GLY A 176 -38.76 -15.53 -18.28
N SER A 177 -37.44 -15.36 -18.23
CA SER A 177 -36.51 -16.21 -18.99
C SER A 177 -36.53 -17.64 -18.48
N ASP A 178 -36.34 -18.61 -19.37
CA ASP A 178 -36.14 -20.00 -18.99
C ASP A 178 -34.77 -20.19 -18.31
N VAL A 179 -34.79 -20.27 -16.98
CA VAL A 179 -33.58 -20.41 -16.17
C VAL A 179 -32.89 -21.77 -16.43
N ALA A 180 -33.68 -22.84 -16.73
CA ALA A 180 -33.13 -24.16 -16.98
C ALA A 180 -32.36 -24.18 -18.30
N ALA A 181 -32.94 -23.58 -19.37
CA ALA A 181 -32.27 -23.44 -20.66
C ALA A 181 -31.01 -22.57 -20.53
N ALA A 182 -31.08 -21.46 -19.78
CA ALA A 182 -29.92 -20.60 -19.52
C ALA A 182 -28.79 -21.37 -18.80
N MET A 183 -29.12 -22.14 -17.76
CA MET A 183 -28.13 -22.96 -17.05
C MET A 183 -27.51 -24.05 -17.95
N ALA A 184 -28.28 -24.65 -18.86
CA ALA A 184 -27.74 -25.61 -19.81
C ALA A 184 -26.74 -24.95 -20.77
N CYS A 185 -27.12 -23.83 -21.37
CA CYS A 185 -26.23 -23.01 -22.23
C CYS A 185 -24.95 -22.59 -21.50
N LEU A 186 -25.05 -22.14 -20.24
CA LEU A 186 -23.88 -21.76 -19.44
C LEU A 186 -22.97 -22.95 -19.11
N ARG A 187 -23.50 -24.19 -18.95
CA ARG A 187 -22.68 -25.39 -18.79
C ARG A 187 -21.90 -25.72 -20.05
N GLU A 188 -22.53 -25.60 -21.21
CA GLU A 188 -21.85 -25.82 -22.51
C GLU A 188 -20.67 -24.83 -22.69
N VAL A 189 -20.89 -23.54 -22.33
CA VAL A 189 -19.82 -22.54 -22.33
C VAL A 189 -18.70 -22.90 -21.37
N ALA A 190 -19.03 -23.36 -20.18
CA ALA A 190 -18.09 -23.76 -19.14
C ALA A 190 -17.23 -24.96 -19.61
N GLU A 191 -17.87 -25.99 -20.17
CA GLU A 191 -17.18 -27.17 -20.71
C GLU A 191 -16.29 -26.80 -21.90
N ALA A 192 -16.80 -25.96 -22.82
CA ALA A 192 -16.03 -25.50 -23.97
C ALA A 192 -14.78 -24.71 -23.57
N MET A 193 -14.89 -23.84 -22.54
CA MET A 193 -13.74 -23.11 -22.04
C MET A 193 -12.74 -24.02 -21.31
N ALA A 194 -13.23 -25.02 -20.57
CA ALA A 194 -12.38 -25.99 -19.87
C ALA A 194 -11.62 -26.92 -20.87
N ALA A 195 -12.22 -27.23 -22.02
CA ALA A 195 -11.61 -28.03 -23.06
C ALA A 195 -10.62 -27.23 -23.94
N ASP A 196 -10.66 -25.91 -23.89
CA ASP A 196 -9.83 -25.04 -24.72
C ASP A 196 -8.37 -25.06 -24.27
N GLU A 197 -7.47 -25.48 -25.16
CA GLU A 197 -6.04 -25.62 -24.89
C GLU A 197 -5.38 -24.28 -24.50
N ALA A 198 -5.90 -23.16 -25.01
CA ALA A 198 -5.38 -21.82 -24.67
C ALA A 198 -5.57 -21.45 -23.18
N TRP A 199 -6.53 -22.09 -22.51
CA TRP A 199 -6.87 -21.81 -21.11
C TRP A 199 -6.41 -22.90 -20.13
N ARG A 200 -5.86 -24.01 -20.62
CA ARG A 200 -5.43 -25.17 -19.82
C ARG A 200 -4.48 -24.77 -18.68
N ASP A 201 -3.50 -23.90 -18.95
CA ASP A 201 -2.51 -23.48 -17.95
C ASP A 201 -3.01 -22.37 -17.03
N VAL A 202 -4.13 -21.75 -17.37
CA VAL A 202 -4.75 -20.64 -16.60
C VAL A 202 -5.82 -21.17 -15.66
N LEU A 203 -6.62 -22.13 -16.10
CA LEU A 203 -7.70 -22.74 -15.33
C LEU A 203 -7.12 -23.84 -14.43
N LEU A 204 -7.12 -23.60 -13.13
CA LEU A 204 -6.75 -24.62 -12.13
C LEU A 204 -7.92 -25.57 -11.87
N GLU A 205 -9.13 -25.01 -11.89
CA GLU A 205 -10.39 -25.74 -11.91
C GLU A 205 -11.28 -25.06 -12.96
N GLY A 206 -11.88 -25.86 -13.85
CA GLY A 206 -12.71 -25.34 -14.94
C GLY A 206 -13.92 -24.55 -14.43
N PRO A 207 -14.53 -23.71 -15.29
CA PRO A 207 -15.74 -23.02 -14.93
C PRO A 207 -16.86 -23.99 -14.61
N GLU A 208 -17.59 -23.73 -13.51
CA GLU A 208 -18.73 -24.52 -13.06
C GLU A 208 -19.94 -23.61 -12.86
N VAL A 209 -21.13 -24.06 -13.26
CA VAL A 209 -22.39 -23.38 -13.03
C VAL A 209 -22.91 -23.77 -11.67
N LEU A 210 -22.79 -22.90 -10.68
CA LEU A 210 -23.22 -23.15 -9.29
C LEU A 210 -24.74 -23.12 -9.11
N GLY A 211 -25.45 -22.47 -10.03
CA GLY A 211 -26.92 -22.36 -9.98
C GLY A 211 -27.39 -20.93 -9.75
N VAL A 212 -28.65 -20.82 -9.32
CA VAL A 212 -29.26 -19.51 -9.02
C VAL A 212 -28.81 -19.07 -7.63
N GLU A 213 -28.02 -18.01 -7.57
CA GLU A 213 -27.47 -17.43 -6.34
C GLU A 213 -28.45 -16.47 -5.66
N ALA A 214 -29.18 -15.72 -6.48
CA ALA A 214 -30.14 -14.75 -5.98
C ALA A 214 -31.35 -14.64 -6.91
N LEU A 215 -32.50 -14.33 -6.30
CA LEU A 215 -33.75 -14.03 -7.01
C LEU A 215 -34.27 -12.71 -6.44
N GLU A 216 -34.00 -11.60 -7.14
CA GLU A 216 -34.35 -10.25 -6.70
C GLU A 216 -35.24 -9.57 -7.72
N LEU A 217 -36.40 -9.07 -7.30
CA LEU A 217 -37.35 -8.37 -8.20
C LEU A 217 -37.68 -9.13 -9.51
N GLY A 218 -37.73 -10.48 -9.42
CA GLY A 218 -37.99 -11.35 -10.57
C GLY A 218 -36.76 -11.60 -11.48
N VAL A 219 -35.61 -11.02 -11.18
CA VAL A 219 -34.33 -11.28 -11.87
C VAL A 219 -33.64 -12.46 -11.21
N ALA A 220 -33.49 -13.56 -11.92
CA ALA A 220 -32.67 -14.69 -11.47
C ALA A 220 -31.21 -14.40 -11.81
N ARG A 221 -30.33 -14.52 -10.84
CA ARG A 221 -28.89 -14.36 -11.02
C ARG A 221 -28.22 -15.72 -10.96
N VAL A 222 -27.74 -16.20 -12.09
CA VAL A 222 -27.04 -17.48 -12.19
C VAL A 222 -25.55 -17.24 -12.02
N ARG A 223 -24.91 -17.98 -11.13
CA ARG A 223 -23.47 -17.85 -10.83
C ARG A 223 -22.68 -18.91 -11.56
N VAL A 224 -21.62 -18.44 -12.24
CA VAL A 224 -20.56 -19.29 -12.82
C VAL A 224 -19.27 -18.96 -12.08
N ALA A 225 -18.56 -19.96 -11.60
CA ALA A 225 -17.31 -19.78 -10.89
C ALA A 225 -16.21 -20.69 -11.48
N ALA A 226 -14.97 -20.19 -11.45
CA ALA A 226 -13.79 -20.95 -11.85
C ALA A 226 -12.65 -20.66 -10.88
N ARG A 227 -11.69 -21.57 -10.79
CA ARG A 227 -10.45 -21.32 -10.08
C ARG A 227 -9.33 -21.11 -11.09
N VAL A 228 -8.69 -19.96 -11.03
CA VAL A 228 -7.72 -19.54 -12.04
C VAL A 228 -6.41 -19.13 -11.40
N ARG A 229 -5.32 -19.16 -12.16
CA ARG A 229 -4.07 -18.52 -11.75
C ARG A 229 -4.31 -17.05 -11.46
N ALA A 230 -3.86 -16.56 -10.30
CA ALA A 230 -4.17 -15.22 -9.83
C ALA A 230 -3.73 -14.11 -10.82
N ALA A 231 -2.59 -14.28 -11.50
CA ALA A 231 -2.10 -13.33 -12.49
C ALA A 231 -3.04 -13.14 -13.69
N ASP A 232 -3.78 -14.20 -14.06
CA ASP A 232 -4.59 -14.26 -15.27
C ASP A 232 -6.09 -14.03 -15.02
N GLN A 233 -6.49 -13.83 -13.76
CA GLN A 233 -7.90 -13.71 -13.35
C GLN A 233 -8.69 -12.66 -14.15
N TRP A 234 -8.07 -11.54 -14.51
CA TRP A 234 -8.71 -10.46 -15.25
C TRP A 234 -8.98 -10.85 -16.71
N ASN A 235 -8.00 -11.55 -17.34
CA ASN A 235 -8.11 -12.00 -18.71
C ASN A 235 -9.15 -13.13 -18.83
N ALA A 236 -9.04 -14.15 -17.95
CA ALA A 236 -9.99 -15.24 -17.90
C ALA A 236 -11.42 -14.73 -17.62
N GLY A 237 -11.56 -13.73 -16.73
CA GLY A 237 -12.86 -13.13 -16.44
C GLY A 237 -13.49 -12.38 -17.61
N ARG A 238 -12.69 -11.71 -18.44
CA ARG A 238 -13.18 -11.04 -19.65
C ARG A 238 -13.62 -12.05 -20.69
N GLU A 239 -12.80 -13.07 -20.91
CA GLU A 239 -13.09 -14.13 -21.87
C GLU A 239 -14.34 -14.92 -21.50
N LEU A 240 -14.47 -15.33 -20.23
CA LEU A 240 -15.65 -16.04 -19.77
C LEU A 240 -16.94 -15.22 -19.98
N ARG A 241 -16.90 -13.92 -19.64
CA ARG A 241 -18.05 -13.02 -19.88
C ARG A 241 -18.36 -12.88 -21.35
N LEU A 242 -17.37 -12.80 -22.24
CA LEU A 242 -17.55 -12.73 -23.67
C LEU A 242 -18.25 -13.99 -24.21
N ARG A 243 -17.74 -15.17 -23.87
CA ARG A 243 -18.32 -16.46 -24.27
C ARG A 243 -19.76 -16.62 -23.77
N ILE A 244 -20.01 -16.28 -22.50
CA ILE A 244 -21.36 -16.29 -21.90
C ILE A 244 -22.28 -15.36 -22.67
N SER A 245 -21.84 -14.13 -22.97
CA SER A 245 -22.67 -13.16 -23.67
C SER A 245 -23.03 -13.60 -25.07
N SER A 246 -22.07 -14.20 -25.82
CA SER A 246 -22.31 -14.72 -27.18
C SER A 246 -23.27 -15.91 -27.16
N ALA A 247 -23.03 -16.88 -26.29
CA ALA A 247 -23.86 -18.09 -26.23
C ALA A 247 -25.32 -17.80 -25.83
N LEU A 248 -25.53 -16.90 -24.84
CA LEU A 248 -26.88 -16.50 -24.44
C LEU A 248 -27.59 -15.73 -25.54
N ALA A 249 -26.89 -14.90 -26.33
CA ALA A 249 -27.46 -14.18 -27.47
C ALA A 249 -27.87 -15.15 -28.59
N GLU A 250 -27.04 -16.13 -28.91
CA GLU A 250 -27.33 -17.18 -29.89
C GLU A 250 -28.51 -18.06 -29.48
N ALA A 251 -28.64 -18.36 -28.18
CA ALA A 251 -29.77 -19.09 -27.60
C ALA A 251 -31.05 -18.23 -27.46
N GLY A 252 -31.01 -16.96 -27.80
CA GLY A 252 -32.14 -16.04 -27.67
C GLY A 252 -32.52 -15.72 -26.21
N ILE A 253 -31.64 -15.99 -25.26
CA ILE A 253 -31.87 -15.77 -23.84
C ILE A 253 -31.45 -14.35 -23.45
N ALA A 254 -32.44 -13.52 -23.06
CA ALA A 254 -32.16 -12.15 -22.73
C ALA A 254 -31.64 -11.98 -21.30
N THR A 255 -30.52 -11.29 -21.16
CA THR A 255 -30.02 -10.85 -19.85
C THR A 255 -30.75 -9.61 -19.37
N ALA A 256 -30.90 -9.46 -18.06
CA ALA A 256 -31.40 -8.23 -17.46
C ALA A 256 -30.32 -7.14 -17.58
N VAL A 257 -30.70 -5.98 -18.09
CA VAL A 257 -29.86 -4.79 -18.01
C VAL A 257 -29.79 -4.39 -16.54
N PRO A 258 -28.62 -4.10 -15.95
CA PRO A 258 -28.57 -3.54 -14.63
C PRO A 258 -29.40 -2.26 -14.61
N VAL A 259 -30.48 -2.24 -13.82
CA VAL A 259 -31.20 -1.00 -13.56
C VAL A 259 -30.22 -0.13 -12.76
N MET A 260 -29.58 0.82 -13.43
CA MET A 260 -28.88 1.91 -12.74
C MET A 260 -29.95 2.65 -11.97
N MET A 261 -30.07 2.41 -10.68
CA MET A 261 -30.84 3.29 -9.79
C MET A 261 -30.18 4.66 -9.87
N PRO A 262 -30.90 5.72 -10.32
CA PRO A 262 -30.37 7.06 -10.26
C PRO A 262 -30.25 7.45 -8.78
N GLY A 263 -29.04 7.67 -8.30
CA GLY A 263 -28.80 8.41 -7.06
C GLY A 263 -28.72 7.53 -5.81
N GLY A 264 -27.60 6.91 -5.60
CA GLY A 264 -27.03 6.66 -4.29
C GLY A 264 -25.71 7.41 -4.22
N VAL A 265 -25.82 8.71 -3.99
CA VAL A 265 -24.70 9.50 -3.47
C VAL A 265 -24.69 9.20 -1.96
N GLU A 266 -23.73 8.39 -1.51
CA GLU A 266 -23.17 8.44 -0.16
C GLU A 266 -21.68 8.06 -0.20
#